data_de0c30e4b54ccd0e65c7695d43dac168
#
_entry.id   de0c30e4b54ccd0e65c7695d43dac168
#
_cell.length_a   1.000
_cell.length_b   1.000
_cell.length_c   1.000
_cell.angle_alpha   90.00
_cell.angle_beta   90.00
_cell.angle_gamma   90.00
#
_symmetry.space_group_name_H-M   'P 1'
#
loop_
_entity.id
_entity.type
_entity.pdbx_description
1 polymer ?
#
loop_
_entity_poly.entity_id
_entity_poly.type
_entity_poly.pdbx_seq_one_letter_code
_entity_poly.pdbx_strand_id
1 'polypeptide(L)'
;MSQDLLASVGQSKEETEFYTPMPPGYVKGRHKFVVVVGTVMSGLGKGIFASSLAKLLQDKGIKVAPIKMEGYYNIDSGTLNPYRHGEVFVLDDGMETDMDLGTYERLLDQDLSAAN
;
A
#
# COMPACT_ATOMS: atom_id res chain seq x y z
N MET A 1 14.06 -7.08 41.27
CA MET A 1 12.95 -6.23 40.82
C MET A 1 13.27 -5.36 39.61
N SER A 2 14.49 -4.91 39.41
CA SER A 2 14.85 -4.04 38.27
C SER A 2 15.13 -4.80 36.94
N GLN A 3 15.60 -6.03 36.99
CA GLN A 3 15.93 -6.81 35.78
C GLN A 3 14.70 -7.41 35.11
N ASP A 4 13.68 -7.82 35.85
CA ASP A 4 12.42 -8.34 35.32
C ASP A 4 11.57 -7.24 34.66
N LEU A 5 11.65 -6.01 35.17
CA LEU A 5 10.91 -4.88 34.59
C LEU A 5 11.52 -4.44 33.26
N LEU A 6 12.85 -4.47 33.13
CA LEU A 6 13.56 -4.14 31.89
C LEU A 6 13.34 -5.21 30.81
N ALA A 7 13.30 -6.48 31.21
CA ALA A 7 12.97 -7.59 30.30
C ALA A 7 11.51 -7.52 29.80
N SER A 8 10.56 -7.16 30.67
CA SER A 8 9.16 -7.00 30.28
C SER A 8 8.91 -5.80 29.37
N VAL A 9 9.63 -4.69 29.60
CA VAL A 9 9.56 -3.50 28.73
C VAL A 9 10.23 -3.76 27.37
N GLY A 10 11.30 -4.56 27.33
CA GLY A 10 11.92 -4.98 26.07
C GLY A 10 10.99 -5.88 25.25
N GLN A 11 10.36 -6.83 25.88
CA GLN A 11 9.41 -7.74 25.21
C GLN A 11 8.16 -7.01 24.70
N SER A 12 7.60 -6.08 25.48
CA SER A 12 6.44 -5.31 25.05
C SER A 12 6.74 -4.37 23.89
N LYS A 13 7.96 -3.88 23.74
CA LYS A 13 8.39 -3.07 22.59
C LYS A 13 8.60 -3.87 21.32
N GLU A 14 9.10 -5.09 21.43
CA GLU A 14 9.25 -5.97 20.25
C GLU A 14 7.91 -6.46 19.72
N GLU A 15 6.90 -6.64 20.57
CA GLU A 15 5.57 -7.12 20.14
C GLU A 15 4.62 -6.01 19.65
N THR A 16 4.82 -4.75 20.03
CA THR A 16 3.81 -3.71 19.76
C THR A 16 4.21 -2.64 18.77
N GLU A 17 5.48 -2.35 18.56
CA GLU A 17 5.86 -1.22 17.71
C GLU A 17 6.32 -1.57 16.28
N PHE A 18 6.81 -2.78 16.03
CA PHE A 18 7.40 -3.11 14.72
C PHE A 18 7.14 -4.54 14.24
N TYR A 19 6.43 -5.36 14.97
CA TYR A 19 6.24 -6.76 14.63
C TYR A 19 4.76 -7.07 14.42
N THR A 20 4.33 -6.96 13.19
CA THR A 20 3.09 -7.60 12.79
C THR A 20 3.39 -9.08 12.61
N PRO A 21 2.75 -9.98 13.36
CA PRO A 21 2.95 -11.41 13.16
C PRO A 21 2.65 -11.76 11.71
N MET A 22 3.45 -12.66 11.15
CA MET A 22 3.26 -13.13 9.77
C MET A 22 1.81 -13.56 9.58
N PRO A 23 1.12 -13.06 8.54
CA PRO A 23 -0.26 -13.45 8.28
C PRO A 23 -0.39 -14.97 8.14
N PRO A 24 -1.50 -15.55 8.61
CA PRO A 24 -1.77 -16.97 8.42
C PRO A 24 -1.67 -17.33 6.93
N GLY A 25 -0.91 -18.39 6.62
CA GLY A 25 -0.71 -18.85 5.24
C GLY A 25 0.39 -18.13 4.46
N TYR A 26 1.12 -17.19 5.07
CA TYR A 26 2.29 -16.60 4.43
C TYR A 26 3.42 -17.62 4.27
N VAL A 27 3.91 -17.76 3.06
CA VAL A 27 5.07 -18.60 2.75
C VAL A 27 6.18 -17.70 2.20
N LYS A 28 7.31 -17.65 2.92
CA LYS A 28 8.46 -16.86 2.51
C LYS A 28 8.93 -17.26 1.10
N GLY A 29 9.11 -16.26 0.24
CA GLY A 29 9.59 -16.47 -1.13
C GLY A 29 8.49 -16.83 -2.16
N ARG A 30 7.24 -17.05 -1.73
CA ARG A 30 6.11 -17.27 -2.64
C ARG A 30 5.72 -16.00 -3.40
N HIS A 31 5.86 -14.85 -2.76
CA HIS A 31 5.57 -13.55 -3.37
C HIS A 31 6.87 -12.80 -3.64
N LYS A 32 6.89 -12.08 -4.75
CA LYS A 32 7.95 -11.14 -5.10
C LYS A 32 7.42 -9.73 -4.89
N PHE A 33 8.19 -8.92 -4.21
CA PHE A 33 7.85 -7.51 -3.99
C PHE A 33 8.69 -6.65 -4.91
N VAL A 34 8.03 -5.74 -5.61
CA VAL A 34 8.67 -4.70 -6.41
C VAL A 34 8.29 -3.37 -5.77
N VAL A 35 9.27 -2.64 -5.26
CA VAL A 35 9.04 -1.37 -4.58
C VAL A 35 9.43 -0.24 -5.51
N VAL A 36 8.47 0.61 -5.84
CA VAL A 36 8.68 1.82 -6.63
C VAL A 36 8.76 3.00 -5.68
N VAL A 37 9.93 3.59 -5.57
CA VAL A 37 10.17 4.76 -4.72
C VAL A 37 10.59 5.95 -5.56
N GLY A 38 10.25 7.12 -5.12
CA GLY A 38 10.68 8.37 -5.75
C GLY A 38 11.05 9.39 -4.68
N THR A 39 11.77 10.41 -5.10
CA THR A 39 12.14 11.52 -4.23
C THR A 39 10.94 12.41 -3.88
N VAL A 40 11.16 13.42 -3.07
CA VAL A 40 10.20 14.29 -2.41
C VAL A 40 9.21 15.03 -3.33
N MET A 41 9.44 15.04 -4.64
CA MET A 41 8.56 15.73 -5.59
C MET A 41 7.37 14.85 -5.98
N SER A 42 6.16 15.35 -5.76
CA SER A 42 4.95 14.83 -6.39
C SER A 42 4.98 15.14 -7.90
N GLY A 43 4.27 14.33 -8.70
CA GLY A 43 4.19 14.57 -10.16
C GLY A 43 5.32 13.96 -10.98
N LEU A 44 6.23 13.18 -10.40
CA LEU A 44 7.28 12.46 -11.13
C LEU A 44 6.76 11.26 -11.94
N GLY A 45 5.47 10.93 -11.84
CA GLY A 45 4.88 9.81 -12.54
C GLY A 45 5.14 8.44 -11.90
N LYS A 46 5.42 8.37 -10.60
CA LYS A 46 5.62 7.09 -9.88
C LYS A 46 4.42 6.16 -10.02
N GLY A 47 3.21 6.68 -9.86
CA GLY A 47 1.97 5.91 -10.01
C GLY A 47 1.79 5.35 -11.42
N ILE A 48 2.04 6.17 -12.44
CA ILE A 48 2.00 5.76 -13.85
C ILE A 48 3.06 4.71 -14.14
N PHE A 49 4.27 4.88 -13.63
CA PHE A 49 5.34 3.89 -13.79
C PHE A 49 4.97 2.56 -13.13
N ALA A 50 4.51 2.60 -11.87
CA ALA A 50 4.15 1.40 -11.13
C ALA A 50 3.00 0.64 -11.81
N SER A 51 1.94 1.32 -12.22
CA SER A 51 0.80 0.71 -12.90
C SER A 51 1.18 0.16 -14.29
N SER A 52 2.02 0.86 -15.04
CA SER A 52 2.51 0.38 -16.33
C SER A 52 3.38 -0.88 -16.18
N LEU A 53 4.28 -0.88 -15.20
CA LEU A 53 5.08 -2.06 -14.89
C LEU A 53 4.19 -3.24 -14.46
N ALA A 54 3.22 -2.99 -13.59
CA ALA A 54 2.26 -3.99 -13.16
C ALA A 54 1.47 -4.57 -14.36
N LYS A 55 1.03 -3.73 -15.29
CA LYS A 55 0.37 -4.17 -16.52
C LYS A 55 1.25 -5.05 -17.38
N LEU A 56 2.51 -4.66 -17.61
CA LEU A 56 3.46 -5.47 -18.37
C LEU A 56 3.70 -6.84 -17.74
N LEU A 57 3.75 -6.92 -16.40
CA LEU A 57 3.88 -8.20 -15.69
C LEU A 57 2.60 -9.04 -15.83
N GLN A 58 1.44 -8.42 -15.72
CA GLN A 58 0.15 -9.07 -15.92
C GLN A 58 0.02 -9.66 -17.33
N ASP A 59 0.42 -8.91 -18.36
CA ASP A 59 0.40 -9.36 -19.75
C ASP A 59 1.37 -10.54 -20.01
N LYS A 60 2.35 -10.73 -19.14
CA LYS A 60 3.22 -11.92 -19.13
C LYS A 60 2.66 -13.09 -18.31
N GLY A 61 1.43 -13.00 -17.84
CA GLY A 61 0.75 -14.05 -17.08
C GLY A 61 1.10 -14.07 -15.58
N ILE A 62 1.77 -13.04 -15.06
CA ILE A 62 2.09 -12.93 -13.64
C ILE A 62 0.90 -12.30 -12.92
N LYS A 63 0.46 -12.90 -11.82
CA LYS A 63 -0.55 -12.28 -10.95
C LYS A 63 0.08 -11.12 -10.19
N VAL A 64 -0.50 -9.96 -10.33
CA VAL A 64 -0.01 -8.71 -9.72
C VAL A 64 -1.08 -8.14 -8.80
N ALA A 65 -0.67 -7.70 -7.62
CA ALA A 65 -1.49 -6.92 -6.70
C ALA A 65 -0.75 -5.61 -6.38
N PRO A 66 -1.26 -4.46 -6.81
CA PRO A 66 -0.67 -3.18 -6.45
C PRO A 66 -1.00 -2.85 -5.00
N ILE A 67 -0.05 -2.22 -4.32
CA ILE A 67 -0.24 -1.68 -2.98
C ILE A 67 0.27 -0.24 -3.01
N LYS A 68 -0.56 0.70 -2.59
CA LYS A 68 -0.15 2.09 -2.45
C LYS A 68 0.25 2.37 -1.01
N MET A 69 1.47 2.89 -0.84
CA MET A 69 1.99 3.31 0.46
C MET A 69 2.27 4.82 0.42
N GLU A 70 1.59 5.56 1.25
CA GLU A 70 1.71 7.02 1.34
C GLU A 70 2.04 7.45 2.77
N GLY A 71 2.77 8.57 2.88
CA GLY A 71 3.05 9.18 4.18
C GLY A 71 1.90 9.99 4.76
N TYR A 72 0.78 10.10 4.08
CA TYR A 72 -0.44 10.73 4.55
C TYR A 72 -1.60 9.72 4.57
N TYR A 73 -2.66 10.10 5.24
CA TYR A 73 -3.82 9.23 5.44
C TYR A 73 -4.65 9.10 4.15
N ASN A 74 -4.75 7.91 3.60
CA ASN A 74 -5.50 7.63 2.37
C ASN A 74 -6.95 7.20 2.61
N ILE A 75 -7.26 6.68 3.80
CA ILE A 75 -8.60 6.23 4.14
C ILE A 75 -9.51 7.44 4.29
N ASP A 76 -10.71 7.38 3.70
CA ASP A 76 -11.67 8.48 3.67
C ASP A 76 -11.09 9.78 3.07
N SER A 77 -10.41 9.65 1.96
CA SER A 77 -9.79 10.78 1.25
C SER A 77 -10.77 11.85 0.76
N GLY A 78 -12.07 11.64 0.92
CA GLY A 78 -13.12 12.63 0.64
C GLY A 78 -12.98 13.94 1.41
N THR A 79 -12.22 13.96 2.51
CA THR A 79 -11.89 15.17 3.26
C THR A 79 -10.65 15.90 2.75
N LEU A 80 -9.88 15.30 1.83
CA LEU A 80 -8.69 15.90 1.27
C LEU A 80 -9.03 16.99 0.26
N ASN A 81 -8.16 18.00 0.19
CA ASN A 81 -8.32 19.08 -0.78
C ASN A 81 -8.06 18.57 -2.21
N PRO A 82 -9.06 18.56 -3.11
CA PRO A 82 -8.93 18.01 -4.46
C PRO A 82 -7.91 18.75 -5.33
N TYR A 83 -7.64 20.02 -5.06
CA TYR A 83 -6.61 20.77 -5.79
C TYR A 83 -5.20 20.33 -5.47
N ARG A 84 -4.99 19.73 -4.31
CA ARG A 84 -3.67 19.23 -3.87
C ARG A 84 -3.49 17.74 -4.11
N HIS A 85 -4.55 16.96 -3.98
CA HIS A 85 -4.51 15.51 -3.93
C HIS A 85 -5.24 14.85 -5.11
N GLY A 86 -5.89 15.63 -5.98
CA GLY A 86 -6.73 15.13 -7.05
C GLY A 86 -8.13 14.77 -6.57
N GLU A 87 -8.94 14.25 -7.49
CA GLU A 87 -10.30 13.83 -7.19
C GLU A 87 -10.31 12.55 -6.36
N VAL A 88 -11.33 12.42 -5.52
CA VAL A 88 -11.59 11.22 -4.75
C VAL A 88 -12.06 10.12 -5.71
N PHE A 89 -11.51 8.94 -5.57
CA PHE A 89 -11.94 7.73 -6.25
C PHE A 89 -12.55 6.76 -5.23
N VAL A 90 -13.70 6.19 -5.57
CA VAL A 90 -14.38 5.22 -4.71
C VAL A 90 -14.17 3.83 -5.28
N LEU A 91 -13.60 2.93 -4.47
CA LEU A 91 -13.43 1.53 -4.82
C LEU A 91 -14.76 0.77 -4.76
N ASP A 92 -14.81 -0.42 -5.32
CA ASP A 92 -16.02 -1.25 -5.34
C ASP A 92 -16.52 -1.65 -3.94
N ASP A 93 -15.61 -1.72 -2.97
CA ASP A 93 -15.93 -1.93 -1.55
C ASP A 93 -16.44 -0.68 -0.82
N GLY A 94 -16.56 0.47 -1.51
CA GLY A 94 -17.04 1.74 -0.97
C GLY A 94 -15.95 2.59 -0.31
N MET A 95 -14.69 2.16 -0.33
CA MET A 95 -13.56 2.92 0.23
C MET A 95 -13.28 4.16 -0.63
N GLU A 96 -13.26 5.32 -0.01
CA GLU A 96 -12.83 6.58 -0.64
C GLU A 96 -11.31 6.69 -0.62
N THR A 97 -10.70 6.77 -1.79
CA THR A 97 -9.25 6.82 -1.97
C THR A 97 -8.83 7.98 -2.86
N ASP A 98 -7.55 8.20 -2.99
CA ASP A 98 -7.07 9.14 -3.99
C ASP A 98 -7.08 8.51 -5.40
N MET A 99 -6.78 9.35 -6.41
CA MET A 99 -6.89 8.97 -7.82
C MET A 99 -5.95 7.86 -8.27
N ASP A 100 -4.87 7.57 -7.56
CA ASP A 100 -3.86 6.59 -7.99
C ASP A 100 -4.41 5.17 -7.99
N LEU A 101 -5.24 4.80 -7.01
CA LEU A 101 -5.89 3.50 -6.98
C LEU A 101 -6.84 3.32 -8.16
N GLY A 102 -7.57 4.37 -8.54
CA GLY A 102 -8.38 4.36 -9.75
C GLY A 102 -7.56 4.19 -11.04
N THR A 103 -6.36 4.72 -11.08
CA THR A 103 -5.43 4.51 -12.19
C THR A 103 -4.98 3.05 -12.26
N TYR A 104 -4.69 2.45 -11.11
CA TYR A 104 -4.33 1.03 -11.05
C TYR A 104 -5.46 0.13 -11.51
N GLU A 105 -6.70 0.36 -11.06
CA GLU A 105 -7.86 -0.40 -11.52
C GLU A 105 -8.02 -0.35 -13.04
N ARG A 106 -7.95 0.84 -13.62
CA ARG A 106 -8.13 1.02 -15.06
C ARG A 106 -7.05 0.33 -15.90
N LEU A 107 -5.78 0.43 -15.47
CA LEU A 107 -4.67 -0.16 -16.21
C LEU A 107 -4.59 -1.68 -16.05
N LEU A 108 -4.92 -2.18 -14.88
CA LEU A 108 -4.85 -3.61 -14.58
C LEU A 108 -6.13 -4.37 -14.91
N ASP A 109 -7.23 -3.64 -15.19
CA ASP A 109 -8.56 -4.23 -15.34
C ASP A 109 -8.90 -5.16 -14.16
N GLN A 110 -8.73 -4.64 -12.96
CA GLN A 110 -8.81 -5.38 -11.71
C GLN A 110 -9.41 -4.51 -10.62
N ASP A 111 -10.46 -5.00 -9.97
CA ASP A 111 -11.03 -4.33 -8.81
C ASP A 111 -10.08 -4.38 -7.62
N LEU A 112 -9.90 -3.24 -7.00
CA LEU A 112 -9.08 -3.09 -5.79
C LEU A 112 -9.97 -2.92 -4.56
N SER A 113 -9.38 -3.03 -3.40
CA SER A 113 -10.05 -2.93 -2.11
C SER A 113 -9.21 -2.17 -1.10
N ALA A 114 -9.73 -1.98 0.09
CA ALA A 114 -8.99 -1.41 1.22
C ALA A 114 -7.69 -2.15 1.58
N ALA A 115 -7.47 -3.36 1.04
CA ALA A 115 -6.25 -4.13 1.23
C ALA A 115 -5.10 -3.68 0.30
N ASN A 116 -5.38 -2.83 -0.68
CA ASN A 116 -4.46 -2.30 -1.66
C ASN A 116 -3.98 -0.90 -1.28
#